data_130f5ec4b33496b063f52fdead5be87d
#
_entry.id   130f5ec4b33496b063f52fdead5be87d
#
_cell.length_a   1.000
_cell.length_b   1.000
_cell.length_c   1.000
_cell.angle_alpha   90.00
_cell.angle_beta   90.00
_cell.angle_gamma   90.00
#
_symmetry.space_group_name_H-M   'P 1'
#
loop_
_entity.id
_entity.type
_entity.pdbx_description
1 polymer ?
#
loop_
_entity_poly.entity_id
_entity_poly.type
_entity_poly.pdbx_seq_one_letter_code
_entity_poly.pdbx_strand_id
1 'polypeptide(L)'
;MKHAELVLITEYLTQFKKISSISRADDNVLKIYFERGFPLFVDLSRNDSYMFQKEDFKRSKLYNAPFDVILAKRFANSALERVEVEEGNRIVRLHVKASSSYKALFTTLQLEFTGRNTNAIILDEEGVVLEALRHIDASVSFRSVKVGEPLLALPSRELKEKPFVLEGSVEAYLQEAYQKRLHGRLSETKIQKKALITKKIEKLLSHIKMLEDEAELYVQSDVANHHGTLVLANLHHIKGYQ
;
A
#
# COMPACT_ATOMS: atom_id res chain seq x y z
N MET A 1 8.94 4.92 2.09
CA MET A 1 10.37 5.22 1.84
C MET A 1 10.83 6.35 2.74
N LYS A 2 12.11 6.35 3.13
CA LYS A 2 12.76 7.44 3.87
C LYS A 2 13.30 8.48 2.88
N HIS A 3 13.49 9.71 3.34
CA HIS A 3 14.06 10.78 2.50
C HIS A 3 15.48 10.43 2.02
N ALA A 4 16.33 9.91 2.90
CA ALA A 4 17.69 9.50 2.54
C ALA A 4 17.73 8.40 1.45
N GLU A 5 16.78 7.47 1.44
CA GLU A 5 16.64 6.48 0.36
C GLU A 5 16.25 7.16 -0.98
N LEU A 6 15.35 8.15 -0.92
CA LEU A 6 14.95 8.91 -2.10
C LEU A 6 16.10 9.72 -2.69
N VAL A 7 16.95 10.31 -1.85
CA VAL A 7 18.14 11.05 -2.30
C VAL A 7 19.07 10.13 -3.10
N LEU A 8 19.43 8.96 -2.57
CA LEU A 8 20.30 8.01 -3.27
C LEU A 8 19.69 7.50 -4.58
N ILE A 9 18.38 7.19 -4.58
CA ILE A 9 17.71 6.75 -5.81
C ILE A 9 17.68 7.90 -6.83
N THR A 10 17.42 9.12 -6.39
CA THR A 10 17.39 10.29 -7.27
C THR A 10 18.76 10.55 -7.89
N GLU A 11 19.84 10.46 -7.12
CA GLU A 11 21.23 10.54 -7.64
C GLU A 11 21.47 9.45 -8.70
N TYR A 12 21.07 8.21 -8.42
CA TYR A 12 21.17 7.13 -9.40
C TYR A 12 20.36 7.44 -10.69
N LEU A 13 19.18 8.05 -10.57
CA LEU A 13 18.34 8.37 -11.73
C LEU A 13 18.91 9.50 -12.60
N THR A 14 19.82 10.35 -12.11
CA THR A 14 20.44 11.43 -12.89
C THR A 14 21.33 10.92 -14.04
N GLN A 15 21.76 9.64 -13.99
CA GLN A 15 22.53 9.04 -15.07
C GLN A 15 21.73 8.81 -16.37
N PHE A 16 20.40 8.80 -16.27
CA PHE A 16 19.51 8.61 -17.41
C PHE A 16 19.20 9.93 -18.08
N LYS A 17 19.11 9.91 -19.42
CA LYS A 17 18.88 11.10 -20.25
C LYS A 17 17.51 11.10 -20.90
N LYS A 18 16.82 9.96 -20.89
CA LYS A 18 15.56 9.79 -21.60
C LYS A 18 14.63 8.83 -20.88
N ILE A 19 13.34 9.16 -20.87
CA ILE A 19 12.27 8.22 -20.56
C ILE A 19 11.76 7.64 -21.88
N SER A 20 11.98 6.35 -22.10
CA SER A 20 11.55 5.62 -23.30
C SER A 20 10.04 5.40 -23.28
N SER A 21 9.51 4.93 -22.17
CA SER A 21 8.06 4.80 -21.97
C SER A 21 7.68 4.88 -20.50
N ILE A 22 6.43 5.24 -20.24
CA ILE A 22 5.85 5.26 -18.92
C ILE A 22 4.40 4.82 -18.99
N SER A 23 3.95 4.04 -18.03
CA SER A 23 2.57 3.56 -17.95
C SER A 23 2.22 3.14 -16.53
N ARG A 24 0.93 3.02 -16.24
CA ARG A 24 0.46 2.40 -15.00
C ARG A 24 0.44 0.88 -15.17
N ALA A 25 1.14 0.17 -14.27
CA ALA A 25 1.25 -1.29 -14.25
C ALA A 25 0.24 -1.94 -13.33
N ASP A 26 -0.17 -1.24 -12.25
CA ASP A 26 -1.23 -1.63 -11.33
C ASP A 26 -1.93 -0.38 -10.78
N ASP A 27 -3.00 -0.51 -10.01
CA ASP A 27 -3.84 0.61 -9.53
C ASP A 27 -3.01 1.76 -8.93
N ASN A 28 -1.92 1.44 -8.24
CA ASN A 28 -1.03 2.41 -7.60
C ASN A 28 0.42 2.29 -8.05
N VAL A 29 0.71 1.55 -9.12
CA VAL A 29 2.08 1.27 -9.55
C VAL A 29 2.33 1.87 -10.93
N LEU A 30 3.29 2.78 -10.99
CA LEU A 30 3.82 3.29 -12.26
C LEU A 30 5.01 2.44 -12.68
N LYS A 31 5.16 2.24 -13.99
CA LYS A 31 6.28 1.57 -14.65
C LYS A 31 6.96 2.56 -15.58
N ILE A 32 8.24 2.80 -15.38
CA ILE A 32 9.06 3.75 -16.13
C ILE A 32 10.20 2.98 -16.79
N TYR A 33 10.29 3.07 -18.12
CA TYR A 33 11.44 2.60 -18.87
C TYR A 33 12.32 3.79 -19.23
N PHE A 34 13.57 3.74 -18.81
CA PHE A 34 14.61 4.64 -19.32
C PHE A 34 15.23 4.08 -20.62
N GLU A 35 16.21 4.75 -21.16
CA GLU A 35 16.91 4.31 -22.38
C GLU A 35 17.70 3.01 -22.20
N ARG A 36 17.97 2.62 -20.97
CA ARG A 36 18.73 1.41 -20.61
C ARG A 36 18.33 0.90 -19.22
N GLY A 37 18.75 -0.33 -18.91
CA GLY A 37 18.51 -0.94 -17.60
C GLY A 37 17.12 -1.56 -17.45
N PHE A 38 16.84 -2.07 -16.26
CA PHE A 38 15.53 -2.61 -15.92
C PHE A 38 14.52 -1.50 -15.68
N PRO A 39 13.23 -1.75 -15.96
CA PRO A 39 12.20 -0.76 -15.65
C PRO A 39 12.14 -0.45 -14.16
N LEU A 40 12.00 0.84 -13.85
CA LEU A 40 11.71 1.31 -12.51
C LEU A 40 10.21 1.25 -12.25
N PHE A 41 9.82 0.64 -11.16
CA PHE A 41 8.45 0.64 -10.65
C PHE A 41 8.36 1.57 -9.44
N VAL A 42 7.30 2.38 -9.43
CA VAL A 42 6.98 3.29 -8.33
C VAL A 42 5.64 2.86 -7.77
N ASP A 43 5.65 2.17 -6.63
CA ASP A 43 4.45 1.79 -5.90
C ASP A 43 4.03 2.94 -4.97
N LEU A 44 2.90 3.55 -5.28
CA LEU A 44 2.30 4.65 -4.53
C LEU A 44 1.15 4.17 -3.63
N SER A 45 1.21 2.93 -3.15
CA SER A 45 0.26 2.42 -2.17
C SER A 45 0.34 3.23 -0.88
N ARG A 46 -0.83 3.57 -0.30
CA ARG A 46 -0.89 4.37 0.93
C ARG A 46 -0.19 3.65 2.07
N ASN A 47 0.65 4.39 2.80
CA ASN A 47 1.47 3.94 3.93
C ASN A 47 2.54 2.88 3.60
N ASP A 48 2.59 2.36 2.38
CA ASP A 48 3.54 1.32 1.97
C ASP A 48 4.14 1.62 0.59
N SER A 49 4.41 2.89 0.31
CA SER A 49 5.00 3.35 -0.95
C SER A 49 6.50 3.06 -1.02
N TYR A 50 6.97 2.61 -2.19
CA TYR A 50 8.38 2.33 -2.43
C TYR A 50 8.71 2.28 -3.93
N MET A 51 10.01 2.26 -4.26
CA MET A 51 10.50 2.05 -5.61
C MET A 51 11.21 0.70 -5.70
N PHE A 52 11.14 0.06 -6.86
CA PHE A 52 11.82 -1.21 -7.12
C PHE A 52 12.11 -1.38 -8.61
N GLN A 53 13.06 -2.26 -8.93
CA GLN A 53 13.33 -2.70 -10.28
C GLN A 53 13.05 -4.19 -10.43
N LYS A 54 12.46 -4.57 -11.55
CA LYS A 54 12.20 -5.96 -11.89
C LYS A 54 12.08 -6.11 -13.41
N GLU A 55 12.63 -7.17 -13.96
CA GLU A 55 12.58 -7.43 -15.39
C GLU A 55 11.15 -7.63 -15.88
N ASP A 56 10.39 -8.46 -15.20
CA ASP A 56 9.01 -8.76 -15.55
C ASP A 56 8.06 -8.46 -14.37
N PHE A 57 6.99 -7.75 -14.70
CA PHE A 57 5.90 -7.44 -13.78
C PHE A 57 4.58 -7.61 -14.51
N LYS A 58 3.80 -8.59 -14.10
CA LYS A 58 2.51 -8.88 -14.71
C LYS A 58 1.56 -7.69 -14.50
N ARG A 59 1.16 -7.07 -15.60
CA ARG A 59 0.19 -5.99 -15.60
C ARG A 59 -1.18 -6.52 -15.15
N SER A 60 -1.83 -5.84 -14.21
CA SER A 60 -3.12 -6.27 -13.68
C SER A 60 -4.25 -6.08 -14.71
N LYS A 61 -4.27 -4.92 -15.38
CA LYS A 61 -5.26 -4.54 -16.38
C LYS A 61 -4.73 -3.43 -17.29
N LEU A 62 -5.47 -3.12 -18.35
CA LEU A 62 -5.20 -1.95 -19.18
C LEU A 62 -5.80 -0.71 -18.52
N TYR A 63 -4.98 0.31 -18.31
CA TYR A 63 -5.39 1.60 -17.75
C TYR A 63 -5.52 2.63 -18.87
N ASN A 64 -6.62 3.39 -18.86
CA ASN A 64 -6.95 4.34 -19.91
C ASN A 64 -7.68 5.58 -19.36
N ALA A 65 -7.46 5.91 -18.09
CA ALA A 65 -7.99 7.13 -17.47
C ALA A 65 -7.27 8.37 -18.02
N PRO A 66 -7.80 9.59 -17.84
CA PRO A 66 -7.14 10.83 -18.27
C PRO A 66 -5.69 10.92 -17.78
N PHE A 67 -5.41 10.53 -16.57
CA PHE A 67 -4.05 10.46 -16.02
C PHE A 67 -3.11 9.58 -16.88
N ASP A 68 -3.57 8.40 -17.30
CA ASP A 68 -2.75 7.46 -18.09
C ASP A 68 -2.44 8.02 -19.49
N VAL A 69 -3.42 8.68 -20.08
CA VAL A 69 -3.29 9.31 -21.41
C VAL A 69 -2.29 10.46 -21.36
N ILE A 70 -2.42 11.36 -20.38
CA ILE A 70 -1.51 12.50 -20.22
C ILE A 70 -0.12 12.03 -19.83
N LEU A 71 0.00 11.05 -18.93
CA LEU A 71 1.26 10.45 -18.53
C LEU A 71 2.02 9.91 -19.76
N ALA A 72 1.39 9.08 -20.57
CA ALA A 72 2.01 8.53 -21.77
C ALA A 72 2.36 9.64 -22.79
N LYS A 73 1.45 10.59 -23.05
CA LYS A 73 1.65 11.66 -24.01
C LYS A 73 2.81 12.60 -23.66
N ARG A 74 3.00 12.90 -22.37
CA ARG A 74 3.97 13.90 -21.92
C ARG A 74 5.36 13.31 -21.63
N PHE A 75 5.43 12.05 -21.23
CA PHE A 75 6.67 11.45 -20.74
C PHE A 75 7.25 10.38 -21.67
N ALA A 76 6.46 9.73 -22.52
CA ALA A 76 7.01 8.74 -23.45
C ALA A 76 7.92 9.42 -24.49
N ASN A 77 9.11 8.84 -24.68
CA ASN A 77 10.15 9.34 -25.58
C ASN A 77 10.61 10.78 -25.27
N SER A 78 10.48 11.23 -24.02
CA SER A 78 10.90 12.58 -23.59
C SER A 78 12.34 12.60 -23.09
N ALA A 79 13.04 13.72 -23.26
CA ALA A 79 14.32 13.97 -22.62
C ALA A 79 14.11 14.20 -21.12
N LEU A 80 14.91 13.52 -20.30
CA LEU A 80 14.93 13.72 -18.84
C LEU A 80 15.96 14.83 -18.53
N GLU A 81 15.46 16.02 -18.20
CA GLU A 81 16.28 17.21 -17.99
C GLU A 81 16.87 17.23 -16.57
N ARG A 82 16.05 16.88 -15.57
CA ARG A 82 16.44 16.91 -14.17
C ARG A 82 15.62 15.93 -13.33
N VAL A 83 16.26 15.33 -12.33
CA VAL A 83 15.61 14.58 -11.26
C VAL A 83 16.04 15.18 -9.94
N GLU A 84 15.10 15.46 -9.06
CA GLU A 84 15.38 16.06 -7.77
C GLU A 84 14.49 15.54 -6.65
N VAL A 85 14.97 15.62 -5.42
CA VAL A 85 14.21 15.41 -4.19
C VAL A 85 13.96 16.76 -3.53
N GLU A 86 12.74 17.01 -3.11
CA GLU A 86 12.40 18.21 -2.35
C GLU A 86 12.98 18.13 -0.93
N GLU A 87 13.70 19.17 -0.53
CA GLU A 87 14.28 19.26 0.81
C GLU A 87 13.18 19.31 1.89
N GLY A 88 13.35 18.50 2.95
CA GLY A 88 12.38 18.42 4.03
C GLY A 88 11.07 17.70 3.70
N ASN A 89 10.96 17.13 2.50
CA ASN A 89 9.80 16.35 2.07
C ASN A 89 10.20 15.06 1.38
N ARG A 90 9.28 14.10 1.33
CA ARG A 90 9.47 12.84 0.59
C ARG A 90 8.80 12.94 -0.77
N ILE A 91 9.30 13.89 -1.57
CA ILE A 91 8.80 14.20 -2.91
C ILE A 91 9.94 14.11 -3.89
N VAL A 92 9.75 13.36 -4.96
CA VAL A 92 10.68 13.25 -6.09
C VAL A 92 10.05 13.90 -7.30
N ARG A 93 10.79 14.74 -8.03
CA ARG A 93 10.35 15.35 -9.27
C ARG A 93 11.22 14.88 -10.43
N LEU A 94 10.57 14.46 -11.51
CA LEU A 94 11.19 14.19 -12.79
C LEU A 94 10.76 15.28 -13.77
N HIS A 95 11.70 16.09 -14.19
CA HIS A 95 11.46 17.16 -15.17
C HIS A 95 11.83 16.66 -16.56
N VAL A 96 10.88 16.72 -17.47
CA VAL A 96 11.05 16.23 -18.84
C VAL A 96 10.74 17.31 -19.86
N LYS A 97 11.39 17.18 -21.01
CA LYS A 97 11.12 17.97 -22.22
C LYS A 97 10.61 17.03 -23.31
N ALA A 98 9.40 17.25 -23.76
CA ALA A 98 8.84 16.47 -24.85
C ALA A 98 9.51 16.83 -26.19
N SER A 99 9.99 15.79 -26.90
CA SER A 99 10.77 15.96 -28.16
C SER A 99 9.90 16.16 -29.38
N SER A 100 8.56 16.02 -29.31
CA SER A 100 7.68 15.98 -30.49
C SER A 100 6.87 17.24 -30.72
N SER A 101 7.07 18.31 -29.95
CA SER A 101 6.28 19.52 -30.13
C SER A 101 7.04 20.63 -30.83
N TYR A 102 6.33 21.39 -31.70
CA TYR A 102 6.81 22.60 -32.35
C TYR A 102 7.29 23.67 -31.35
N LYS A 103 6.78 23.58 -30.10
CA LYS A 103 7.28 24.25 -28.90
C LYS A 103 7.82 23.23 -27.93
N ALA A 104 8.97 23.50 -27.34
CA ALA A 104 9.46 22.71 -26.21
C ALA A 104 8.40 22.74 -25.09
N LEU A 105 7.88 21.58 -24.72
CA LEU A 105 6.92 21.45 -23.63
C LEU A 105 7.65 20.84 -22.45
N PHE A 106 7.82 21.61 -21.41
CA PHE A 106 8.35 21.12 -20.15
C PHE A 106 7.19 20.59 -19.28
N THR A 107 7.42 19.47 -18.67
CA THR A 107 6.41 18.81 -17.82
C THR A 107 7.13 18.16 -16.63
N THR A 108 6.52 18.23 -15.47
CA THR A 108 7.06 17.65 -14.25
C THR A 108 6.17 16.51 -13.76
N LEU A 109 6.74 15.34 -13.53
CA LEU A 109 6.09 14.27 -12.78
C LEU A 109 6.54 14.37 -11.32
N GLN A 110 5.64 14.77 -10.44
CA GLN A 110 5.86 14.82 -9.01
C GLN A 110 5.34 13.55 -8.35
N LEU A 111 6.23 12.82 -7.70
CA LEU A 111 5.96 11.57 -6.98
C LEU A 111 6.03 11.84 -5.47
N GLU A 112 4.93 11.68 -4.77
CA GLU A 112 4.81 11.98 -3.35
C GLU A 112 4.74 10.71 -2.52
N PHE A 113 5.73 10.49 -1.64
CA PHE A 113 5.82 9.34 -0.73
C PHE A 113 5.41 9.71 0.70
N THR A 114 4.36 10.52 0.83
CA THR A 114 3.95 11.19 2.07
C THR A 114 2.95 10.39 2.93
N GLY A 115 3.04 9.07 2.91
CA GLY A 115 2.22 8.18 3.73
C GLY A 115 0.77 8.06 3.23
N ARG A 116 -0.21 8.66 3.90
CA ARG A 116 -1.62 8.61 3.47
C ARG A 116 -1.90 9.38 2.18
N ASN A 117 -1.10 10.41 1.91
CA ASN A 117 -1.26 11.31 0.78
C ASN A 117 -0.28 11.01 -0.36
N THR A 118 0.16 9.74 -0.48
CA THR A 118 0.96 9.31 -1.65
C THR A 118 0.22 9.63 -2.94
N ASN A 119 0.93 10.23 -3.91
CA ASN A 119 0.34 10.62 -5.18
C ASN A 119 1.37 10.66 -6.31
N ALA A 120 0.90 10.65 -7.54
CA ALA A 120 1.65 11.07 -8.73
C ALA A 120 0.88 12.21 -9.37
N ILE A 121 1.52 13.36 -9.55
CA ILE A 121 0.91 14.58 -10.05
C ILE A 121 1.72 15.04 -11.26
N ILE A 122 1.03 15.34 -12.34
CA ILE A 122 1.63 15.85 -13.57
C ILE A 122 1.41 17.36 -13.58
N LEU A 123 2.48 18.12 -13.66
CA LEU A 123 2.48 19.58 -13.65
C LEU A 123 3.02 20.13 -14.97
N ASP A 124 2.51 21.27 -15.38
CA ASP A 124 3.13 22.07 -16.46
C ASP A 124 4.31 22.90 -15.95
N GLU A 125 4.77 23.80 -16.79
CA GLU A 125 5.90 24.72 -16.55
C GLU A 125 5.62 25.72 -15.43
N GLU A 126 4.37 26.16 -15.28
CA GLU A 126 3.91 27.09 -14.26
C GLU A 126 3.53 26.41 -12.94
N GLY A 127 3.63 25.07 -12.84
CA GLY A 127 3.24 24.30 -11.66
C GLY A 127 1.74 24.08 -11.54
N VAL A 128 0.98 24.25 -12.63
CA VAL A 128 -0.45 23.94 -12.71
C VAL A 128 -0.64 22.44 -12.92
N VAL A 129 -1.60 21.86 -12.22
CA VAL A 129 -1.93 20.44 -12.32
C VAL A 129 -2.56 20.12 -13.66
N LEU A 130 -1.86 19.34 -14.49
CA LEU A 130 -2.39 18.80 -15.72
C LEU A 130 -3.25 17.56 -15.46
N GLU A 131 -2.80 16.71 -14.55
CA GLU A 131 -3.53 15.53 -14.09
C GLU A 131 -2.88 14.92 -12.84
N ALA A 132 -3.61 14.05 -12.12
CA ALA A 132 -3.09 13.36 -10.95
C ALA A 132 -3.65 11.94 -10.82
N LEU A 133 -2.84 11.04 -10.25
CA LEU A 133 -3.31 9.69 -9.92
C LEU A 133 -4.47 9.72 -8.93
N ARG A 134 -4.46 10.70 -8.01
CA ARG A 134 -5.52 10.94 -7.03
C ARG A 134 -5.82 12.43 -6.96
N HIS A 135 -7.06 12.79 -7.25
CA HIS A 135 -7.56 14.14 -7.00
C HIS A 135 -7.87 14.31 -5.51
N ILE A 136 -7.59 15.48 -4.97
CA ILE A 136 -7.81 15.83 -3.56
C ILE A 136 -8.61 17.12 -3.51
N ASP A 137 -9.77 17.07 -2.88
CA ASP A 137 -10.62 18.24 -2.70
C ASP A 137 -10.15 19.09 -1.51
N ALA A 138 -10.31 20.40 -1.61
CA ALA A 138 -9.99 21.36 -0.55
C ALA A 138 -10.79 21.13 0.75
N SER A 139 -11.95 20.47 0.66
CA SER A 139 -12.75 20.10 1.85
C SER A 139 -12.13 18.98 2.68
N VAL A 140 -11.24 18.18 2.07
CA VAL A 140 -10.61 17.01 2.71
C VAL A 140 -9.18 17.28 3.16
N SER A 141 -8.51 18.26 2.53
CA SER A 141 -7.10 18.59 2.81
C SER A 141 -6.86 20.09 2.63
N PHE A 142 -5.92 20.64 3.40
CA PHE A 142 -5.47 22.03 3.21
C PHE A 142 -4.90 22.30 1.81
N ARG A 143 -4.51 21.24 1.09
CA ARG A 143 -3.94 21.30 -0.25
C ARG A 143 -4.85 20.53 -1.22
N SER A 144 -5.47 21.27 -2.13
CA SER A 144 -6.22 20.68 -3.23
C SER A 144 -5.26 20.14 -4.31
N VAL A 145 -5.69 19.08 -5.00
CA VAL A 145 -5.04 18.58 -6.21
C VAL A 145 -6.12 18.42 -7.26
N LYS A 146 -6.31 19.48 -8.06
CA LYS A 146 -7.34 19.56 -9.11
C LYS A 146 -6.72 20.02 -10.41
N VAL A 147 -7.20 19.47 -11.51
CA VAL A 147 -6.78 19.85 -12.87
C VAL A 147 -7.07 21.33 -13.10
N GLY A 148 -6.09 22.03 -13.65
CA GLY A 148 -6.17 23.47 -13.95
C GLY A 148 -5.90 24.39 -12.76
N GLU A 149 -5.62 23.87 -11.57
CA GLU A 149 -5.24 24.66 -10.38
C GLU A 149 -3.73 24.59 -10.13
N PRO A 150 -3.10 25.71 -9.67
CA PRO A 150 -1.72 25.68 -9.21
C PRO A 150 -1.55 24.73 -8.01
N LEU A 151 -0.51 23.91 -8.04
CA LEU A 151 -0.23 22.99 -6.93
C LEU A 151 0.47 23.73 -5.79
N LEU A 152 -0.17 23.82 -4.64
CA LEU A 152 0.45 24.42 -3.45
C LEU A 152 1.60 23.53 -2.95
N ALA A 153 2.73 24.15 -2.59
CA ALA A 153 3.85 23.47 -1.98
C ALA A 153 3.48 22.91 -0.61
N LEU A 154 4.04 21.74 -0.27
CA LEU A 154 3.95 21.23 1.09
C LEU A 154 4.92 22.01 1.99
N PRO A 155 4.56 22.28 3.26
CA PRO A 155 5.51 22.89 4.19
C PRO A 155 6.69 21.95 4.39
N SER A 156 7.90 22.50 4.27
CA SER A 156 9.13 21.75 4.60
C SER A 156 9.14 21.39 6.09
N ARG A 157 9.59 20.19 6.40
CA ARG A 157 9.71 19.69 7.77
C ARG A 157 11.14 19.21 8.02
N GLU A 158 11.62 19.43 9.21
CA GLU A 158 12.85 18.80 9.64
C GLU A 158 12.63 17.29 9.77
N LEU A 159 13.23 16.52 8.86
CA LEU A 159 13.12 15.07 8.86
C LEU A 159 14.15 14.49 9.82
N LYS A 160 13.70 14.06 11.01
CA LYS A 160 14.56 13.33 11.98
C LYS A 160 14.71 11.88 11.52
N GLU A 161 15.45 11.66 10.46
CA GLU A 161 15.74 10.33 9.93
C GLU A 161 17.15 9.88 10.34
N LYS A 162 17.27 8.57 10.65
CA LYS A 162 18.59 7.97 10.84
C LYS A 162 19.33 7.94 9.50
N PRO A 163 20.64 8.14 9.46
CA PRO A 163 21.43 7.99 8.26
C PRO A 163 21.13 6.64 7.60
N PHE A 164 20.92 6.68 6.31
CA PHE A 164 20.74 5.46 5.51
C PHE A 164 22.05 5.16 4.80
N VAL A 165 22.67 4.05 5.17
CA VAL A 165 23.89 3.56 4.52
C VAL A 165 23.46 2.42 3.60
N LEU A 166 23.78 2.56 2.33
CA LEU A 166 23.51 1.53 1.34
C LEU A 166 24.72 0.60 1.24
N GLU A 167 24.51 -0.69 1.48
CA GLU A 167 25.50 -1.73 1.19
C GLU A 167 25.32 -2.17 -0.26
N GLY A 168 26.28 -1.77 -1.13
CA GLY A 168 26.24 -2.13 -2.55
C GLY A 168 25.68 -1.04 -3.47
N SER A 169 25.21 -1.43 -4.65
CA SER A 169 24.67 -0.49 -5.64
C SER A 169 23.19 -0.19 -5.42
N VAL A 170 22.75 1.02 -5.84
CA VAL A 170 21.33 1.40 -5.82
C VAL A 170 20.49 0.44 -6.68
N GLU A 171 21.06 -0.06 -7.76
CA GLU A 171 20.42 -1.02 -8.66
C GLU A 171 20.10 -2.34 -7.95
N ALA A 172 21.08 -2.92 -7.24
CA ALA A 172 20.89 -4.12 -6.43
C ALA A 172 19.85 -3.90 -5.33
N TYR A 173 19.90 -2.75 -4.66
CA TYR A 173 18.92 -2.36 -3.65
C TYR A 173 17.49 -2.31 -4.22
N LEU A 174 17.29 -1.70 -5.39
CA LEU A 174 15.99 -1.63 -6.05
C LEU A 174 15.49 -3.00 -6.51
N GLN A 175 16.37 -3.89 -6.97
CA GLN A 175 16.00 -5.26 -7.36
C GLN A 175 15.58 -6.11 -6.16
N GLU A 176 16.27 -5.97 -5.03
CA GLU A 176 15.91 -6.68 -3.80
C GLU A 176 14.65 -6.12 -3.11
N ALA A 177 14.35 -4.83 -3.28
CA ALA A 177 13.25 -4.16 -2.59
C ALA A 177 11.90 -4.86 -2.82
N TYR A 178 11.65 -5.33 -4.04
CA TYR A 178 10.44 -6.09 -4.37
C TYR A 178 10.35 -7.42 -3.60
N GLN A 179 11.44 -8.18 -3.56
CA GLN A 179 11.49 -9.47 -2.86
C GLN A 179 11.31 -9.31 -1.35
N LYS A 180 11.97 -8.34 -0.75
CA LYS A 180 11.84 -8.01 0.68
C LYS A 180 10.37 -7.67 1.03
N ARG A 181 9.70 -6.86 0.21
CA ARG A 181 8.28 -6.52 0.38
C ARG A 181 7.37 -7.73 0.22
N LEU A 182 7.59 -8.54 -0.81
CA LEU A 182 6.79 -9.74 -1.06
C LEU A 182 6.87 -10.71 0.12
N HIS A 183 8.06 -10.96 0.66
CA HIS A 183 8.26 -11.81 1.83
C HIS A 183 7.59 -11.22 3.08
N GLY A 184 7.71 -9.91 3.30
CA GLY A 184 7.05 -9.22 4.41
C GLY A 184 5.53 -9.37 4.35
N ARG A 185 4.90 -9.07 3.23
CA ARG A 185 3.44 -9.22 3.03
C ARG A 185 2.95 -10.66 3.19
N LEU A 186 3.70 -11.65 2.68
CA LEU A 186 3.37 -13.06 2.86
C LEU A 186 3.46 -13.49 4.32
N SER A 187 4.47 -13.00 5.06
CA SER A 187 4.63 -13.28 6.48
C SER A 187 3.49 -12.67 7.30
N GLU A 188 3.15 -11.42 7.10
CA GLU A 188 2.03 -10.74 7.76
C GLU A 188 0.69 -11.44 7.49
N THR A 189 0.43 -11.82 6.24
CA THR A 189 -0.79 -12.55 5.86
C THR A 189 -0.86 -13.91 6.55
N LYS A 190 0.28 -14.63 6.67
CA LYS A 190 0.33 -15.91 7.40
C LYS A 190 0.04 -15.72 8.89
N ILE A 191 0.61 -14.70 9.52
CA ILE A 191 0.39 -14.36 10.93
C ILE A 191 -1.08 -14.04 11.17
N GLN A 192 -1.68 -13.18 10.34
CA GLN A 192 -3.09 -12.81 10.44
C GLN A 192 -4.03 -14.02 10.28
N LYS A 193 -3.79 -14.86 9.26
CA LYS A 193 -4.57 -16.09 9.05
C LYS A 193 -4.44 -17.05 10.24
N LYS A 194 -3.23 -17.22 10.77
CA LYS A 194 -3.00 -18.06 11.97
C LYS A 194 -3.81 -17.53 13.16
N ALA A 195 -3.76 -16.24 13.44
CA ALA A 195 -4.51 -15.62 14.54
C ALA A 195 -6.03 -15.81 14.38
N LEU A 196 -6.57 -15.64 13.17
CA LEU A 196 -8.00 -15.88 12.89
C LEU A 196 -8.39 -17.35 13.12
N ILE A 197 -7.56 -18.29 12.69
CA ILE A 197 -7.80 -19.72 12.87
C ILE A 197 -7.75 -20.06 14.37
N THR A 198 -6.74 -19.57 15.10
CA THR A 198 -6.63 -19.80 16.56
C THR A 198 -7.88 -19.29 17.28
N LYS A 199 -8.33 -18.07 17.01
CA LYS A 199 -9.56 -17.52 17.59
C LYS A 199 -10.80 -18.35 17.28
N LYS A 200 -10.89 -18.91 16.07
CA LYS A 200 -12.00 -19.79 15.69
C LYS A 200 -11.96 -21.12 16.44
N ILE A 201 -10.76 -21.69 16.63
CA ILE A 201 -10.56 -22.91 17.41
C ILE A 201 -10.97 -22.67 18.86
N GLU A 202 -10.51 -21.60 19.51
CA GLU A 202 -10.87 -21.24 20.89
C GLU A 202 -12.39 -21.12 21.06
N LYS A 203 -13.06 -20.45 20.10
CA LYS A 203 -14.53 -20.34 20.11
C LYS A 203 -15.22 -21.70 20.00
N LEU A 204 -14.72 -22.59 19.15
CA LEU A 204 -15.28 -23.94 19.01
C LEU A 204 -15.05 -24.79 20.25
N LEU A 205 -13.87 -24.71 20.86
CA LEU A 205 -13.57 -25.41 22.10
C LEU A 205 -14.46 -24.94 23.24
N SER A 206 -14.69 -23.64 23.38
CA SER A 206 -15.62 -23.11 24.38
C SER A 206 -17.07 -23.59 24.16
N HIS A 207 -17.46 -23.70 22.90
CA HIS A 207 -18.80 -24.21 22.56
C HIS A 207 -18.94 -25.72 22.86
N ILE A 208 -17.92 -26.53 22.57
CA ILE A 208 -17.89 -27.94 22.91
C ILE A 208 -18.02 -28.10 24.42
N LYS A 209 -17.24 -27.34 25.20
CA LYS A 209 -17.32 -27.39 26.65
C LYS A 209 -18.72 -27.07 27.19
N MET A 210 -19.38 -26.05 26.65
CA MET A 210 -20.78 -25.72 26.99
C MET A 210 -21.72 -26.87 26.71
N LEU A 211 -21.57 -27.56 25.57
CA LEU A 211 -22.40 -28.71 25.20
C LEU A 211 -22.13 -29.91 26.10
N GLU A 212 -20.87 -30.12 26.52
CA GLU A 212 -20.50 -31.16 27.48
C GLU A 212 -21.14 -30.90 28.87
N ASP A 213 -21.03 -29.66 29.36
CA ASP A 213 -21.64 -29.23 30.62
C ASP A 213 -23.20 -29.40 30.58
N GLU A 214 -23.81 -29.04 29.45
CA GLU A 214 -25.25 -29.19 29.21
C GLU A 214 -25.67 -30.67 29.17
N ALA A 215 -24.90 -31.52 28.47
CA ALA A 215 -25.15 -32.97 28.42
C ALA A 215 -25.06 -33.62 29.84
N GLU A 216 -24.11 -33.19 30.65
CA GLU A 216 -23.99 -33.66 32.03
C GLU A 216 -25.21 -33.26 32.88
N LEU A 217 -25.74 -32.04 32.70
CA LEU A 217 -26.97 -31.59 33.36
C LEU A 217 -28.19 -32.42 32.95
N TYR A 218 -28.31 -32.85 31.71
CA TYR A 218 -29.39 -33.72 31.25
C TYR A 218 -29.31 -35.09 31.93
N VAL A 219 -28.13 -35.68 32.02
CA VAL A 219 -27.93 -36.96 32.73
C VAL A 219 -28.32 -36.84 34.20
N GLN A 220 -27.91 -35.77 34.89
CA GLN A 220 -28.28 -35.52 36.30
C GLN A 220 -29.79 -35.31 36.46
N SER A 221 -30.43 -34.60 35.51
CA SER A 221 -31.88 -34.41 35.50
C SER A 221 -32.65 -35.73 35.36
N ASP A 222 -32.21 -36.64 34.47
CA ASP A 222 -32.82 -37.94 34.26
C ASP A 222 -32.70 -38.82 35.52
N VAL A 223 -31.56 -38.81 36.18
CA VAL A 223 -31.33 -39.50 37.48
C VAL A 223 -32.25 -38.94 38.57
N ALA A 224 -32.36 -37.62 38.68
CA ALA A 224 -33.25 -36.96 39.63
C ALA A 224 -34.73 -37.28 39.38
N ASN A 225 -35.16 -37.30 38.13
CA ASN A 225 -36.52 -37.69 37.72
C ASN A 225 -36.84 -39.14 38.05
N HIS A 226 -35.87 -40.03 37.82
CA HIS A 226 -36.01 -41.44 38.18
C HIS A 226 -36.16 -41.62 39.72
N HIS A 227 -35.30 -40.94 40.51
CA HIS A 227 -35.41 -40.94 41.96
C HIS A 227 -36.76 -40.38 42.46
N GLY A 228 -37.21 -39.27 41.87
CA GLY A 228 -38.49 -38.67 42.16
C GLY A 228 -39.68 -39.64 41.90
N THR A 229 -39.62 -40.34 40.77
CA THR A 229 -40.63 -41.37 40.42
C THR A 229 -40.64 -42.54 41.44
N LEU A 230 -39.46 -43.01 41.84
CA LEU A 230 -39.33 -44.07 42.86
C LEU A 230 -39.88 -43.62 44.21
N VAL A 231 -39.63 -42.40 44.64
CA VAL A 231 -40.17 -41.82 45.86
C VAL A 231 -41.70 -41.75 45.79
N LEU A 232 -42.26 -41.24 44.70
CA LEU A 232 -43.70 -41.14 44.47
C LEU A 232 -44.37 -42.51 44.49
N ALA A 233 -43.79 -43.51 43.82
CA ALA A 233 -44.32 -44.87 43.77
C ALA A 233 -44.35 -45.56 45.16
N ASN A 234 -43.43 -45.17 46.05
CA ASN A 234 -43.32 -45.77 47.40
C ASN A 234 -43.79 -44.81 48.50
N LEU A 235 -44.50 -43.74 48.19
CA LEU A 235 -44.92 -42.71 49.16
C LEU A 235 -45.73 -43.30 50.32
N HIS A 236 -46.54 -44.36 50.07
CA HIS A 236 -47.33 -45.05 51.06
C HIS A 236 -46.50 -45.88 52.07
N HIS A 237 -45.24 -46.14 51.74
CA HIS A 237 -44.33 -46.85 52.68
C HIS A 237 -43.48 -45.87 53.53
N ILE A 238 -43.46 -44.59 53.14
CA ILE A 238 -42.70 -43.56 53.87
C ILE A 238 -43.54 -43.11 55.09
N LYS A 239 -43.32 -43.65 56.20
CA LYS A 239 -43.92 -43.17 57.44
C LYS A 239 -43.23 -41.91 57.86
N GLY A 240 -43.99 -40.80 57.93
CA GLY A 240 -43.45 -39.53 58.45
C GLY A 240 -42.89 -39.71 59.86
N TYR A 241 -41.69 -39.23 60.09
CA TYR A 241 -41.22 -39.00 61.45
C TYR A 241 -42.11 -37.91 62.07
N GLN A 242 -42.82 -38.25 63.11
CA GLN A 242 -43.40 -37.28 64.04
C GLN A 242 -42.30 -36.72 64.93
#